data_a014b6bd004067e5edd86fe767808597
#
_entry.id   a014b6bd004067e5edd86fe767808597
#
_cell.length_a   1.000
_cell.length_b   1.000
_cell.length_c   1.000
_cell.angle_alpha   90.00
_cell.angle_beta   90.00
_cell.angle_gamma   90.00
#
_symmetry.space_group_name_H-M   'P 1'
#
loop_
_entity.id
_entity.type
_entity.pdbx_description
1 polymer ?
#
loop_
_entity_poly.entity_id
_entity_poly.type
_entity_poly.pdbx_seq_one_letter_code
_entity_poly.pdbx_strand_id
1 'polypeptide(L)'
;MITESDAIIKGIFLLILAISGNFIAETLGCKIQKLLSTNMYAKNAIILLITYFSLGISNGDDIVPPTENMKNALLIWGAFIIFNKMNLTFTLVAFSLLSMKLLMHNYIEYYKKTGDTTKANTLEKYYNYMFSLNIGIIITGFVMYFMKQYK
;
A
#
# COMPACT_ATOMS: atom_id res chain seq x y z
N MET A 1 15.80 -22.87 1.69
CA MET A 1 15.43 -22.95 3.14
C MET A 1 15.66 -21.65 3.91
N ILE A 2 16.49 -20.73 3.43
CA ILE A 2 16.71 -19.39 4.05
C ILE A 2 15.51 -18.44 3.81
N THR A 3 14.77 -18.62 2.74
CA THR A 3 13.74 -17.69 2.25
C THR A 3 12.42 -17.68 3.06
N GLU A 4 11.99 -18.79 3.65
CA GLU A 4 10.73 -18.83 4.42
C GLU A 4 10.87 -18.17 5.80
N SER A 5 11.98 -18.42 6.48
CA SER A 5 12.28 -17.82 7.79
C SER A 5 12.42 -16.29 7.67
N ASP A 6 13.08 -15.81 6.61
CA ASP A 6 13.27 -14.38 6.37
C ASP A 6 11.95 -13.66 6.06
N ALA A 7 11.05 -14.29 5.30
CA ALA A 7 9.73 -13.74 5.02
C ALA A 7 8.87 -13.62 6.29
N ILE A 8 8.92 -14.62 7.17
CA ILE A 8 8.23 -14.60 8.46
C ILE A 8 8.79 -13.50 9.36
N ILE A 9 10.12 -13.39 9.46
CA ILE A 9 10.79 -12.36 10.27
C ILE A 9 10.43 -10.96 9.75
N LYS A 10 10.49 -10.73 8.44
CA LYS A 10 10.08 -9.46 7.81
C LYS A 10 8.61 -9.16 8.09
N GLY A 11 7.72 -10.14 7.97
CA GLY A 11 6.29 -10.00 8.27
C GLY A 11 6.02 -9.63 9.72
N ILE A 12 6.67 -10.30 10.67
CA ILE A 12 6.57 -10.00 12.11
C ILE A 12 7.11 -8.60 12.39
N PHE A 13 8.26 -8.22 11.80
CA PHE A 13 8.84 -6.89 11.98
C PHE A 13 7.89 -5.79 11.46
N LEU A 14 7.31 -5.96 10.28
CA LEU A 14 6.34 -5.01 9.71
C LEU A 14 5.07 -4.93 10.56
N LEU A 15 4.58 -6.06 11.09
CA LEU A 15 3.43 -6.08 11.99
C LEU A 15 3.71 -5.32 13.29
N ILE A 16 4.86 -5.57 13.91
CA ILE A 16 5.29 -4.86 15.12
C ILE A 16 5.42 -3.36 14.82
N LEU A 17 6.01 -2.99 13.69
CA LEU A 17 6.16 -1.59 13.27
C LEU A 17 4.79 -0.92 13.07
N ALA A 18 3.84 -1.59 12.43
CA ALA A 18 2.49 -1.08 12.21
C ALA A 18 1.73 -0.87 13.53
N ILE A 19 1.81 -1.82 14.45
CA ILE A 19 1.19 -1.73 15.78
C ILE A 19 1.88 -0.65 16.61
N SER A 20 3.21 -0.62 16.61
CA SER A 20 4.00 0.33 17.37
C SER A 20 3.85 1.77 16.86
N GLY A 21 3.52 1.96 15.59
CA GLY A 21 3.35 3.29 14.99
C GLY A 21 2.34 4.17 15.74
N ASN A 22 1.28 3.57 16.26
CA ASN A 22 0.29 4.27 17.07
C ASN A 22 0.86 4.70 18.44
N PHE A 23 1.67 3.85 19.08
CA PHE A 23 2.30 4.13 20.38
C PHE A 23 3.51 5.06 20.24
N ILE A 24 4.27 4.95 19.13
CA ILE A 24 5.40 5.84 18.86
C ILE A 24 4.92 7.29 18.72
N ALA A 25 3.75 7.51 18.14
CA ALA A 25 3.17 8.85 18.05
C ALA A 25 2.96 9.49 19.42
N GLU A 26 2.62 8.72 20.45
CA GLU A 26 2.46 9.20 21.84
C GLU A 26 3.79 9.47 22.54
N THR A 27 4.88 8.80 22.13
CA THR A 27 6.22 9.03 22.70
C THR A 27 6.92 10.26 22.12
N LEU A 28 6.44 10.77 20.99
CA LEU A 28 6.97 12.00 20.41
C LEU A 28 6.67 13.20 21.34
N GLY A 29 7.63 14.09 21.51
CA GLY A 29 7.45 15.28 22.32
C GLY A 29 6.23 16.11 21.85
N CYS A 30 5.52 16.73 22.79
CA CYS A 30 4.26 17.45 22.53
C CYS A 30 4.33 18.47 21.37
N LYS A 31 5.48 19.10 21.14
CA LYS A 31 5.67 20.02 20.02
C LYS A 31 5.62 19.31 18.66
N ILE A 32 6.21 18.13 18.57
CA ILE A 32 6.21 17.31 17.33
C ILE A 32 4.83 16.73 17.09
N GLN A 33 4.17 16.22 18.13
CA GLN A 33 2.78 15.74 18.03
C GLN A 33 1.85 16.86 17.54
N LYS A 34 1.98 18.06 18.09
CA LYS A 34 1.20 19.23 17.67
C LYS A 34 1.50 19.61 16.23
N LEU A 35 2.78 19.61 15.81
CA LEU A 35 3.18 19.86 14.43
C LEU A 35 2.52 18.87 13.47
N LEU A 36 2.58 17.57 13.77
CA LEU A 36 2.02 16.51 12.93
C LEU A 36 0.50 16.49 12.93
N SER A 37 -0.15 16.90 14.01
CA SER A 37 -1.62 16.96 14.07
C SER A 37 -2.19 18.20 13.38
N THR A 38 -1.49 19.34 13.43
CA THR A 38 -1.99 20.62 12.93
C THR A 38 -1.47 21.00 11.54
N ASN A 39 -0.25 20.55 11.18
CA ASN A 39 0.37 20.91 9.90
C ASN A 39 0.22 19.79 8.87
N MET A 40 -0.67 20.00 7.90
CA MET A 40 -0.94 19.03 6.83
C MET A 40 0.30 18.77 5.94
N TYR A 41 1.15 19.77 5.71
CA TYR A 41 2.35 19.61 4.90
C TYR A 41 3.40 18.73 5.59
N ALA A 42 3.62 18.96 6.89
CA ALA A 42 4.54 18.15 7.69
C ALA A 42 4.07 16.68 7.75
N LYS A 43 2.77 16.45 7.95
CA LYS A 43 2.17 15.11 7.93
C LYS A 43 2.41 14.41 6.59
N ASN A 44 2.12 15.08 5.47
CA ASN A 44 2.28 14.51 4.14
C ASN A 44 3.75 14.26 3.79
N ALA A 45 4.66 15.14 4.19
CA ALA A 45 6.10 14.93 3.99
C ALA A 45 6.60 13.68 4.73
N ILE A 46 6.14 13.46 5.96
CA ILE A 46 6.52 12.26 6.73
C ILE A 46 5.93 11.01 6.11
N ILE A 47 4.68 11.02 5.65
CA ILE A 47 4.06 9.88 4.96
C ILE A 47 4.87 9.53 3.70
N LEU A 48 5.26 10.53 2.91
CA LEU A 48 6.09 10.32 1.72
C LEU A 48 7.46 9.72 2.06
N LEU A 49 8.11 10.22 3.11
CA LEU A 49 9.40 9.67 3.56
C LEU A 49 9.26 8.22 4.04
N ILE A 50 8.26 7.92 4.86
CA ILE A 50 7.98 6.54 5.31
C ILE A 50 7.74 5.63 4.11
N THR A 51 6.96 6.07 3.13
CA THR A 51 6.69 5.30 1.91
C THR A 51 7.98 5.04 1.13
N TYR A 52 8.84 6.06 0.97
CA TYR A 52 10.13 5.91 0.30
C TYR A 52 11.04 4.89 0.99
N PHE A 53 11.18 4.98 2.31
CA PHE A 53 11.99 4.03 3.08
C PHE A 53 11.39 2.62 3.08
N SER A 54 10.07 2.50 3.17
CA SER A 54 9.39 1.20 3.10
C SER A 54 9.61 0.49 1.77
N LEU A 55 9.61 1.23 0.66
CA LEU A 55 9.96 0.69 -0.66
C LEU A 55 11.41 0.23 -0.72
N GLY A 56 12.35 1.01 -0.16
CA GLY A 56 13.75 0.61 -0.08
C GLY A 56 13.96 -0.70 0.67
N ILE A 57 13.24 -0.91 1.77
CA ILE A 57 13.28 -2.16 2.55
C ILE A 57 12.60 -3.31 1.79
N SER A 58 11.51 -3.03 1.09
CA SER A 58 10.74 -4.04 0.34
C SER A 58 11.46 -4.58 -0.88
N ASN A 59 12.27 -3.75 -1.55
CA ASN A 59 13.02 -4.14 -2.74
C ASN A 59 14.12 -5.19 -2.43
N GLY A 60 14.49 -5.37 -1.17
CA GLY A 60 15.47 -6.38 -0.76
C GLY A 60 16.84 -6.14 -1.41
N ASP A 61 17.35 -7.17 -2.10
CA ASP A 61 18.66 -7.14 -2.77
C ASP A 61 18.61 -6.55 -4.19
N ASP A 62 17.40 -6.22 -4.70
CA ASP A 62 17.26 -5.59 -6.01
C ASP A 62 17.75 -4.14 -5.97
N ILE A 63 18.75 -3.82 -6.80
CA ILE A 63 19.32 -2.47 -6.91
C ILE A 63 18.38 -1.61 -7.76
N VAL A 64 17.45 -0.92 -7.08
CA VAL A 64 16.57 0.06 -7.73
C VAL A 64 17.18 1.47 -7.62
N PRO A 65 17.27 2.23 -8.73
CA PRO A 65 17.78 3.60 -8.68
C PRO A 65 16.96 4.46 -7.70
N PRO A 66 17.60 5.32 -6.89
CA PRO A 66 16.91 6.19 -5.93
C PRO A 66 15.81 7.06 -6.56
N THR A 67 16.01 7.48 -7.81
CA THR A 67 15.05 8.27 -8.58
C THR A 67 13.79 7.48 -8.92
N GLU A 68 13.91 6.22 -9.26
CA GLU A 68 12.80 5.32 -9.53
C GLU A 68 12.03 4.99 -8.25
N ASN A 69 12.75 4.74 -7.18
CA ASN A 69 12.16 4.53 -5.86
C ASN A 69 11.37 5.77 -5.39
N MET A 70 11.89 6.97 -5.62
CA MET A 70 11.19 8.24 -5.33
C MET A 70 9.93 8.40 -6.18
N LYS A 71 9.99 8.08 -7.47
CA LYS A 71 8.83 8.11 -8.37
C LYS A 71 7.73 7.15 -7.86
N ASN A 72 8.09 5.94 -7.48
CA ASN A 72 7.15 4.94 -6.95
C ASN A 72 6.56 5.41 -5.62
N ALA A 73 7.36 6.00 -4.74
CA ALA A 73 6.89 6.58 -3.49
C ALA A 73 5.87 7.70 -3.71
N LEU A 74 6.11 8.58 -4.68
CA LEU A 74 5.17 9.65 -5.06
C LEU A 74 3.86 9.11 -5.62
N LEU A 75 3.90 8.04 -6.43
CA LEU A 75 2.70 7.38 -6.95
C LEU A 75 1.86 6.78 -5.81
N ILE A 76 2.50 6.07 -4.89
CA ILE A 76 1.82 5.47 -3.72
C ILE A 76 1.25 6.56 -2.80
N TRP A 77 2.02 7.62 -2.54
CA TRP A 77 1.56 8.76 -1.75
C TRP A 77 0.36 9.46 -2.40
N GLY A 78 0.38 9.67 -3.73
CA GLY A 78 -0.76 10.20 -4.48
C GLY A 78 -2.00 9.31 -4.37
N ALA A 79 -1.83 8.00 -4.54
CA ALA A 79 -2.91 7.04 -4.35
C ALA A 79 -3.46 7.08 -2.91
N PHE A 80 -2.60 7.19 -1.90
CA PHE A 80 -2.99 7.32 -0.50
C PHE A 80 -3.85 8.57 -0.24
N ILE A 81 -3.50 9.72 -0.86
CA ILE A 81 -4.31 10.94 -0.75
C ILE A 81 -5.68 10.73 -1.36
N ILE A 82 -5.77 10.10 -2.54
CA ILE A 82 -7.03 9.79 -3.21
C ILE A 82 -7.90 8.90 -2.32
N PHE A 83 -7.32 7.83 -1.76
CA PHE A 83 -8.00 6.92 -0.85
C PHE A 83 -8.59 7.63 0.37
N ASN A 84 -7.84 8.55 0.98
CA ASN A 84 -8.30 9.30 2.16
C ASN A 84 -9.40 10.33 1.85
N LYS A 85 -9.59 10.69 0.58
CA LYS A 85 -10.63 11.62 0.14
C LYS A 85 -11.91 10.91 -0.28
N MET A 86 -11.88 9.63 -0.56
CA MET A 86 -13.05 8.85 -0.96
C MET A 86 -14.01 8.65 0.22
N ASN A 87 -15.26 8.35 -0.09
CA ASN A 87 -16.24 7.93 0.91
C ASN A 87 -15.81 6.59 1.54
N LEU A 88 -16.06 6.41 2.83
CA LEU A 88 -15.68 5.21 3.60
C LEU A 88 -16.07 3.91 2.91
N THR A 89 -17.26 3.83 2.32
CA THR A 89 -17.73 2.64 1.61
C THR A 89 -16.83 2.28 0.43
N PHE A 90 -16.49 3.27 -0.42
CA PHE A 90 -15.58 3.05 -1.56
C PHE A 90 -14.18 2.69 -1.10
N THR A 91 -13.69 3.32 -0.03
CA THR A 91 -12.37 3.03 0.56
C THR A 91 -12.31 1.58 1.05
N LEU A 92 -13.32 1.11 1.80
CA LEU A 92 -13.38 -0.26 2.29
C LEU A 92 -13.45 -1.29 1.17
N VAL A 93 -14.28 -1.04 0.15
CA VAL A 93 -14.39 -1.94 -1.02
C VAL A 93 -13.07 -1.99 -1.78
N ALA A 94 -12.47 -0.84 -2.08
CA ALA A 94 -11.18 -0.78 -2.79
C ALA A 94 -10.07 -1.47 -1.99
N PHE A 95 -10.01 -1.27 -0.67
CA PHE A 95 -9.03 -1.93 0.20
C PHE A 95 -9.23 -3.46 0.24
N SER A 96 -10.47 -3.93 0.30
CA SER A 96 -10.78 -5.36 0.26
C SER A 96 -10.35 -5.99 -1.07
N LEU A 97 -10.56 -5.30 -2.19
CA LEU A 97 -10.12 -5.77 -3.51
C LEU A 97 -8.59 -5.78 -3.64
N LEU A 98 -7.89 -4.78 -3.08
CA LEU A 98 -6.43 -4.77 -3.03
C LEU A 98 -5.88 -5.93 -2.21
N SER A 99 -6.48 -6.22 -1.05
CA SER A 99 -6.09 -7.35 -0.21
C SER A 99 -6.30 -8.69 -0.92
N MET A 100 -7.44 -8.84 -1.59
CA MET A 100 -7.73 -10.05 -2.37
C MET A 100 -6.77 -10.21 -3.56
N LYS A 101 -6.41 -9.11 -4.21
CA LYS A 101 -5.42 -9.09 -5.29
C LYS A 101 -4.04 -9.55 -4.79
N LEU A 102 -3.61 -9.11 -3.60
CA LEU A 102 -2.35 -9.55 -2.99
C LEU A 102 -2.36 -11.06 -2.71
N LEU A 103 -3.46 -11.58 -2.16
CA LEU A 103 -3.61 -13.03 -1.95
C LEU A 103 -3.54 -13.80 -3.27
N MET A 104 -4.22 -13.33 -4.32
CA MET A 104 -4.15 -13.96 -5.64
C MET A 104 -2.74 -13.94 -6.22
N HIS A 105 -1.99 -12.86 -6.06
CA HIS A 105 -0.61 -12.76 -6.50
C HIS A 105 0.26 -13.84 -5.84
N ASN A 106 0.14 -14.02 -4.52
CA ASN A 106 0.86 -15.06 -3.79
C ASN A 106 0.53 -16.46 -4.30
N TYR A 107 -0.77 -16.74 -4.61
CA TYR A 107 -1.17 -18.02 -5.21
C TYR A 107 -0.62 -18.21 -6.62
N ILE A 108 -0.59 -17.17 -7.45
CA ILE A 108 0.00 -17.22 -8.79
C ILE A 108 1.48 -17.58 -8.71
N GLU A 109 2.23 -16.92 -7.82
CA GLU A 109 3.65 -17.25 -7.62
C GLU A 109 3.85 -18.67 -7.11
N TYR A 110 3.03 -19.13 -6.18
CA TYR A 110 3.06 -20.49 -5.69
C TYR A 110 2.84 -21.51 -6.82
N TYR A 111 1.81 -21.35 -7.65
CA TYR A 111 1.55 -22.25 -8.77
C TYR A 111 2.62 -22.18 -9.86
N LYS A 112 3.21 -21.03 -10.12
CA LYS A 112 4.36 -20.91 -11.03
C LYS A 112 5.56 -21.71 -10.51
N LYS A 113 5.85 -21.64 -9.22
CA LYS A 113 6.96 -22.39 -8.59
C LYS A 113 6.71 -23.90 -8.52
N THR A 114 5.47 -24.33 -8.38
CA THR A 114 5.08 -25.76 -8.34
C THR A 114 4.87 -26.38 -9.73
N GLY A 115 4.96 -25.58 -10.81
CA GLY A 115 4.86 -26.07 -12.20
C GLY A 115 3.42 -26.19 -12.73
N ASP A 116 2.40 -25.81 -11.96
CA ASP A 116 0.99 -25.79 -12.39
C ASP A 116 0.66 -24.51 -13.18
N THR A 117 1.18 -24.44 -14.39
CA THR A 117 1.02 -23.26 -15.26
C THR A 117 -0.43 -22.99 -15.64
N THR A 118 -1.28 -24.03 -15.70
CA THR A 118 -2.70 -23.89 -16.08
C THR A 118 -3.46 -23.10 -15.02
N LYS A 119 -3.28 -23.43 -13.74
CA LYS A 119 -3.90 -22.69 -12.63
C LYS A 119 -3.31 -21.29 -12.50
N ALA A 120 -1.98 -21.14 -12.66
CA ALA A 120 -1.32 -19.85 -12.65
C ALA A 120 -1.92 -18.90 -13.70
N ASN A 121 -2.04 -19.33 -14.95
CA ASN A 121 -2.60 -18.53 -16.05
C ASN A 121 -4.08 -18.16 -15.83
N THR A 122 -4.86 -19.08 -15.28
CA THR A 122 -6.28 -18.83 -14.95
C THR A 122 -6.41 -17.75 -13.87
N LEU A 123 -5.62 -17.85 -12.81
CA LEU A 123 -5.60 -16.85 -11.74
C LEU A 123 -5.07 -15.49 -12.23
N GLU A 124 -4.07 -15.48 -13.11
CA GLU A 124 -3.51 -14.24 -13.69
C GLU A 124 -4.56 -13.48 -14.51
N LYS A 125 -5.44 -14.19 -15.20
CA LYS A 125 -6.58 -13.59 -15.90
C LYS A 125 -7.55 -12.91 -14.93
N TYR A 126 -7.93 -13.58 -13.84
CA TYR A 126 -8.79 -12.97 -12.80
C TYR A 126 -8.10 -11.81 -12.08
N TYR A 127 -6.81 -11.90 -11.82
CA TYR A 127 -6.01 -10.85 -11.23
C TYR A 127 -6.05 -9.55 -12.07
N ASN A 128 -5.96 -9.67 -13.39
CA ASN A 128 -6.05 -8.53 -14.30
C ASN A 128 -7.46 -7.91 -14.33
N TYR A 129 -8.52 -8.73 -14.29
CA TYR A 129 -9.89 -8.22 -14.17
C TYR A 129 -10.11 -7.47 -12.85
N MET A 130 -9.64 -8.02 -11.74
CA MET A 130 -9.72 -7.35 -10.42
C MET A 130 -8.95 -6.04 -10.39
N PHE A 131 -7.83 -5.95 -11.10
CA PHE A 131 -7.07 -4.71 -11.21
C PHE A 131 -7.88 -3.62 -11.90
N SER A 132 -8.47 -3.91 -13.04
CA SER A 132 -9.31 -2.97 -13.79
C SER A 132 -10.54 -2.54 -12.99
N LEU A 133 -11.18 -3.47 -12.29
CA LEU A 133 -12.33 -3.22 -11.43
C LEU A 133 -11.95 -2.29 -10.27
N ASN A 134 -10.80 -2.53 -9.63
CA ASN A 134 -10.33 -1.70 -8.52
C ASN A 134 -10.03 -0.26 -8.96
N ILE A 135 -9.36 -0.08 -10.11
CA ILE A 135 -9.15 1.26 -10.69
C ILE A 135 -10.50 1.95 -10.95
N GLY A 136 -11.46 1.26 -11.51
CA GLY A 136 -12.80 1.81 -11.75
C GLY A 136 -13.49 2.28 -10.47
N ILE A 137 -13.40 1.50 -9.39
CA ILE A 137 -13.96 1.86 -8.07
C ILE A 137 -13.25 3.08 -7.48
N ILE A 138 -11.92 3.15 -7.57
CA ILE A 138 -11.14 4.29 -7.06
C ILE A 138 -11.51 5.57 -7.83
N ILE A 139 -11.58 5.51 -9.16
CA ILE A 139 -11.95 6.66 -9.99
C ILE A 139 -13.38 7.10 -9.65
N THR A 140 -14.33 6.17 -9.57
CA THR A 140 -15.73 6.48 -9.25
C THR A 140 -15.85 7.10 -7.86
N GLY A 141 -15.20 6.52 -6.85
CA GLY A 141 -15.21 7.05 -5.48
C GLY A 141 -14.61 8.45 -5.39
N PHE A 142 -13.55 8.71 -6.16
CA PHE A 142 -12.91 10.02 -6.22
C PHE A 142 -13.79 11.07 -6.93
N VAL A 143 -14.39 10.73 -8.05
CA VAL A 143 -15.35 11.59 -8.76
C VAL A 143 -16.54 11.94 -7.88
N MET A 144 -17.13 10.96 -7.19
CA MET A 144 -18.24 11.20 -6.25
C MET A 144 -17.85 12.13 -5.10
N TYR A 145 -16.61 12.03 -4.60
CA TYR A 145 -16.10 12.97 -3.60
C TYR A 145 -16.10 14.40 -4.14
N PHE A 146 -15.56 14.62 -5.34
CA PHE A 146 -15.55 15.94 -5.98
C PHE A 146 -16.97 16.48 -6.21
N MET A 147 -17.86 15.67 -6.75
CA MET A 147 -19.25 16.08 -6.98
C MET A 147 -19.97 16.50 -5.69
N LYS A 148 -19.63 15.86 -4.57
CA LYS A 148 -20.21 16.23 -3.25
C LYS A 148 -19.60 17.51 -2.67
N GLN A 149 -18.36 17.81 -2.99
CA GLN A 149 -17.66 18.98 -2.47
C GLN A 149 -17.99 20.26 -3.21
N TYR A 150 -18.39 20.16 -4.49
CA TYR A 150 -18.74 21.30 -5.35
C TYR A 150 -20.27 21.55 -5.46
N LYS A 151 -21.07 20.88 -4.64
CA LYS A 151 -22.49 21.19 -4.40
C LYS A 151 -22.64 22.05 -3.16
#